data_6b35075f4b4d698347facc3992b52693
#
_entry.id   6b35075f4b4d698347facc3992b52693
#
_cell.length_a   1.000
_cell.length_b   1.000
_cell.length_c   1.000
_cell.angle_alpha   90.00
_cell.angle_beta   90.00
_cell.angle_gamma   90.00
#
_symmetry.space_group_name_H-M   'P 1'
#
loop_
_entity.id
_entity.type
_entity.pdbx_description
1 polymer ?
#
loop_
_entity_poly.entity_id
_entity_poly.type
_entity_poly.pdbx_seq_one_letter_code
_entity_poly.pdbx_strand_id
1 'polypeptide(L)'
;MKSKFSVFLTWMFVPAFLMGSALADDNAFGSLISDNVDNSSVSIPFEQGQVIDMTLHPLIRNATASNTLMAVMISPELKIALIRTQSGDNYFVRIGDKLGNAEGVITAIKSDGIEVTEDTEVISLDVRNRSVSNEAI
;
A
#
# COMPACT_ATOMS: atom_id res chain seq x y z
N MET A 1 -39.20 -46.54 53.77
CA MET A 1 -40.04 -45.69 54.62
C MET A 1 -39.83 -44.24 54.25
N LYS A 2 -40.89 -43.59 53.83
CA LYS A 2 -41.21 -42.15 53.83
C LYS A 2 -40.17 -41.23 53.25
N SER A 3 -40.27 -40.84 51.96
CA SER A 3 -41.05 -39.76 51.40
C SER A 3 -40.92 -38.44 52.17
N LYS A 4 -40.25 -37.48 51.59
CA LYS A 4 -40.77 -36.11 51.61
C LYS A 4 -40.35 -35.35 50.37
N PHE A 5 -41.31 -35.12 49.57
CA PHE A 5 -41.38 -34.09 48.55
C PHE A 5 -41.01 -32.74 49.15
N SER A 6 -40.15 -31.99 48.54
CA SER A 6 -40.09 -30.57 48.71
C SER A 6 -40.02 -29.94 47.35
N VAL A 7 -41.15 -29.46 46.92
CA VAL A 7 -41.38 -28.64 45.78
C VAL A 7 -40.82 -27.24 46.10
N PHE A 8 -39.66 -26.89 45.56
CA PHE A 8 -39.22 -25.54 45.58
C PHE A 8 -39.57 -24.90 44.24
N LEU A 9 -40.63 -24.19 44.29
CA LEU A 9 -41.10 -23.19 43.34
C LEU A 9 -40.02 -22.10 43.23
N THR A 10 -39.17 -22.20 42.24
CA THR A 10 -38.20 -21.15 41.98
C THR A 10 -38.77 -20.13 41.03
N TRP A 11 -38.99 -19.00 41.58
CA TRP A 11 -39.38 -17.79 40.95
C TRP A 11 -38.50 -17.51 39.72
N MET A 12 -39.20 -17.37 38.63
CA MET A 12 -38.72 -16.90 37.35
C MET A 12 -38.63 -15.37 37.43
N PHE A 13 -37.44 -14.88 37.79
CA PHE A 13 -37.09 -13.49 37.63
C PHE A 13 -36.56 -13.30 36.24
N VAL A 14 -37.39 -12.77 35.37
CA VAL A 14 -36.99 -12.26 34.05
C VAL A 14 -36.56 -10.81 34.24
N PRO A 15 -35.27 -10.46 34.13
CA PRO A 15 -34.92 -9.07 33.98
C PRO A 15 -35.26 -8.68 32.54
N ALA A 16 -36.20 -7.83 32.39
CA ALA A 16 -36.42 -7.07 31.15
C ALA A 16 -35.16 -6.23 30.91
N PHE A 17 -34.27 -6.74 30.09
CA PHE A 17 -33.15 -5.96 29.58
C PHE A 17 -33.72 -5.00 28.53
N LEU A 18 -33.95 -3.76 28.93
CA LEU A 18 -34.15 -2.67 28.00
C LEU A 18 -32.85 -2.53 27.19
N MET A 19 -32.85 -3.07 26.01
CA MET A 19 -31.86 -2.70 24.99
C MET A 19 -32.12 -1.26 24.60
N GLY A 20 -31.41 -0.35 25.24
CA GLY A 20 -31.15 0.94 24.66
C GLY A 20 -30.34 0.71 23.40
N SER A 21 -30.98 0.85 22.24
CA SER A 21 -30.30 0.99 20.96
C SER A 21 -29.48 2.27 21.02
N ALA A 22 -28.25 2.16 21.39
CA ALA A 22 -27.26 3.16 21.05
C ALA A 22 -27.15 3.13 19.52
N LEU A 23 -27.80 4.08 18.87
CA LEU A 23 -27.51 4.42 17.50
C LEU A 23 -26.07 4.97 17.53
N ALA A 24 -25.11 4.11 17.29
CA ALA A 24 -23.79 4.53 16.92
C ALA A 24 -23.93 5.19 15.55
N ASP A 25 -23.83 6.49 15.55
CA ASP A 25 -23.78 7.28 14.34
C ASP A 25 -22.39 7.07 13.75
N ASP A 26 -22.25 6.02 12.92
CA ASP A 26 -21.02 5.66 12.24
C ASP A 26 -20.63 6.63 11.12
N ASN A 27 -21.20 7.81 11.10
CA ASN A 27 -20.95 8.82 10.07
C ASN A 27 -19.91 9.87 10.46
N ALA A 28 -19.01 9.57 11.39
CA ALA A 28 -17.93 10.51 11.73
C ALA A 28 -17.00 10.83 10.54
N PHE A 29 -17.00 10.01 9.50
CA PHE A 29 -16.23 10.22 8.28
C PHE A 29 -17.05 10.50 7.02
N GLY A 30 -18.37 10.39 7.10
CA GLY A 30 -19.26 10.60 5.96
C GLY A 30 -19.44 12.06 5.54
N SER A 31 -19.13 13.01 6.41
CA SER A 31 -19.39 14.42 6.13
C SER A 31 -18.19 15.16 5.49
N LEU A 32 -17.06 14.50 5.28
CA LEU A 32 -15.91 15.10 4.62
C LEU A 32 -15.88 14.88 3.09
N ILE A 33 -16.86 14.16 2.55
CA ILE A 33 -16.95 13.88 1.11
C ILE A 33 -18.17 14.56 0.48
N SER A 34 -18.98 15.28 1.25
CA SER A 34 -20.11 16.04 0.75
C SER A 34 -19.70 17.46 0.43
N ASP A 35 -19.89 17.82 -0.81
CA ASP A 35 -20.08 19.17 -1.30
C ASP A 35 -18.84 20.07 -1.45
N ASN A 36 -17.94 19.66 -2.33
CA ASN A 36 -17.31 20.65 -3.20
C ASN A 36 -16.94 20.01 -4.55
N VAL A 37 -17.95 19.56 -5.27
CA VAL A 37 -17.85 19.51 -6.71
C VAL A 37 -18.13 20.91 -7.21
N ASP A 38 -17.25 21.84 -6.89
CA ASP A 38 -17.15 23.06 -7.67
C ASP A 38 -16.60 22.67 -9.03
N ASN A 39 -17.53 22.66 -9.97
CA ASN A 39 -17.32 22.49 -11.39
C ASN A 39 -16.60 23.73 -11.98
N SER A 40 -15.51 24.15 -11.35
CA SER A 40 -14.56 25.04 -11.97
C SER A 40 -13.64 24.17 -12.82
N SER A 41 -14.00 24.04 -14.07
CA SER A 41 -13.12 23.53 -15.11
C SER A 41 -11.87 24.43 -15.18
N VAL A 42 -10.89 24.12 -14.34
CA VAL A 42 -9.53 24.56 -14.53
C VAL A 42 -9.00 23.76 -15.71
N SER A 43 -9.15 24.32 -16.90
CA SER A 43 -8.44 23.85 -18.08
C SER A 43 -6.95 24.14 -17.87
N ILE A 44 -6.27 23.20 -17.24
CA ILE A 44 -4.82 23.13 -17.29
C ILE A 44 -4.49 22.79 -18.75
N PRO A 45 -3.62 23.57 -19.45
CA PRO A 45 -3.15 23.16 -20.76
C PRO A 45 -2.43 21.82 -20.59
N PHE A 46 -3.08 20.75 -21.02
CA PHE A 46 -2.45 19.44 -21.15
C PHE A 46 -1.44 19.57 -22.30
N GLU A 47 -0.19 19.82 -21.97
CA GLU A 47 0.87 19.32 -22.82
C GLU A 47 0.68 17.82 -22.93
N GLN A 48 0.76 17.30 -24.14
CA GLN A 48 0.55 15.89 -24.48
C GLN A 48 1.51 14.99 -23.68
N GLY A 49 1.25 14.88 -22.40
CA GLY A 49 1.88 13.94 -21.51
C GLY A 49 1.06 12.65 -21.52
N GLN A 50 1.74 11.54 -21.53
CA GLN A 50 1.20 10.19 -21.41
C GLN A 50 -0.05 10.16 -20.55
N VAL A 51 -1.14 9.62 -21.06
CA VAL A 51 -2.34 9.34 -20.27
C VAL A 51 -1.95 8.32 -19.21
N ILE A 52 -1.69 8.80 -18.00
CA ILE A 52 -1.37 7.93 -16.87
C ILE A 52 -2.66 7.26 -16.44
N ASP A 53 -2.76 5.99 -16.69
CA ASP A 53 -3.90 5.19 -16.22
C ASP A 53 -3.83 5.04 -14.70
N MET A 54 -4.66 5.81 -14.00
CA MET A 54 -4.74 5.80 -12.54
C MET A 54 -5.31 4.50 -11.97
N THR A 55 -5.84 3.61 -12.80
CA THR A 55 -6.32 2.29 -12.39
C THR A 55 -5.18 1.30 -12.18
N LEU A 56 -4.04 1.54 -12.83
CA LEU A 56 -2.85 0.69 -12.69
C LEU A 56 -2.14 0.92 -11.35
N HIS A 57 -1.51 -0.13 -10.86
CA HIS A 57 -0.69 -0.03 -9.66
C HIS A 57 0.44 1.01 -9.86
N PRO A 58 0.74 1.87 -8.89
CA PRO A 58 1.72 2.95 -9.03
C PRO A 58 3.10 2.53 -9.56
N LEU A 59 3.57 1.33 -9.21
CA LEU A 59 4.84 0.80 -9.69
C LEU A 59 4.92 0.54 -11.19
N ILE A 60 3.78 0.35 -11.86
CA ILE A 60 3.69 0.02 -13.29
C ILE A 60 3.07 1.12 -14.15
N ARG A 61 2.80 2.29 -13.57
CA ARG A 61 2.23 3.43 -14.31
C ARG A 61 3.24 4.15 -15.18
N ASN A 62 4.45 4.28 -14.68
CA ASN A 62 5.50 5.09 -15.27
C ASN A 62 6.67 4.21 -15.71
N ALA A 63 7.52 4.74 -16.56
CA ALA A 63 8.73 4.04 -16.96
C ALA A 63 9.58 3.64 -15.75
N THR A 64 10.27 2.52 -15.84
CA THR A 64 11.16 2.02 -14.78
C THR A 64 12.16 3.07 -14.32
N ALA A 65 12.76 3.82 -15.25
CA ALA A 65 13.74 4.87 -14.96
C ALA A 65 13.17 6.07 -14.19
N SER A 66 11.85 6.27 -14.16
CA SER A 66 11.22 7.34 -13.37
C SER A 66 11.02 6.99 -11.89
N ASN A 67 11.23 5.74 -11.55
CA ASN A 67 11.24 5.29 -10.16
C ASN A 67 12.62 5.48 -9.53
N THR A 68 12.64 5.72 -8.22
CA THR A 68 13.88 5.91 -7.48
C THR A 68 14.10 4.77 -6.51
N LEU A 69 15.25 4.11 -6.60
CA LEU A 69 15.65 3.14 -5.60
C LEU A 69 16.16 3.85 -4.35
N MET A 70 15.48 3.66 -3.24
CA MET A 70 15.78 4.32 -1.97
C MET A 70 16.71 3.51 -1.08
N ALA A 71 16.48 2.20 -1.03
CA ALA A 71 17.24 1.29 -0.19
C ALA A 71 17.19 -0.13 -0.70
N VAL A 72 18.16 -0.94 -0.33
CA VAL A 72 18.20 -2.38 -0.54
C VAL A 72 18.48 -3.07 0.78
N MET A 73 17.74 -4.12 1.07
CA MET A 73 17.93 -4.96 2.24
C MET A 73 18.20 -6.39 1.78
N ILE A 74 19.36 -6.89 2.13
CA ILE A 74 19.81 -8.24 1.76
C ILE A 74 20.15 -9.03 3.02
N SER A 75 19.51 -10.18 3.15
CA SER A 75 19.86 -11.21 4.11
C SER A 75 19.97 -12.57 3.40
N PRO A 76 20.48 -13.63 4.05
CA PRO A 76 20.59 -14.92 3.41
C PRO A 76 19.27 -15.48 2.86
N GLU A 77 18.15 -15.12 3.49
CA GLU A 77 16.82 -15.65 3.17
C GLU A 77 15.94 -14.64 2.46
N LEU A 78 16.30 -13.35 2.47
CA LEU A 78 15.41 -12.30 2.01
C LEU A 78 16.17 -11.18 1.30
N LYS A 79 15.71 -10.86 0.10
CA LYS A 79 16.19 -9.69 -0.67
C LYS A 79 14.98 -8.81 -0.99
N ILE A 80 15.00 -7.58 -0.49
CA ILE A 80 13.95 -6.59 -0.70
C ILE A 80 14.57 -5.28 -1.12
N ALA A 81 13.89 -4.55 -1.99
CA ALA A 81 14.25 -3.19 -2.33
C ALA A 81 13.10 -2.24 -1.96
N LEU A 82 13.43 -1.00 -1.63
CA LEU A 82 12.47 0.08 -1.38
C LEU A 82 12.51 1.03 -2.58
N ILE A 83 11.41 1.09 -3.30
CA ILE A 83 11.23 1.95 -4.48
C ILE A 83 10.32 3.11 -4.11
N ARG A 84 10.73 4.31 -4.52
CA ARG A 84 9.86 5.50 -4.52
C ARG A 84 9.38 5.76 -5.94
N THR A 85 8.08 5.82 -6.11
CA THR A 85 7.45 6.16 -7.38
C THR A 85 7.55 7.66 -7.68
N GLN A 86 7.27 8.05 -8.91
CA GLN A 86 7.20 9.46 -9.29
C GLN A 86 6.15 10.25 -8.51
N SER A 87 5.07 9.60 -8.07
CA SER A 87 4.04 10.20 -7.20
C SER A 87 4.51 10.41 -5.74
N GLY A 88 5.67 9.88 -5.38
CA GLY A 88 6.24 10.02 -4.04
C GLY A 88 5.95 8.86 -3.08
N ASP A 89 5.16 7.89 -3.51
CA ASP A 89 4.81 6.72 -2.72
C ASP A 89 5.98 5.73 -2.63
N ASN A 90 6.09 5.06 -1.50
CA ASN A 90 7.15 4.07 -1.27
C ASN A 90 6.58 2.65 -1.26
N TYR A 91 7.24 1.74 -1.97
CA TYR A 91 6.85 0.34 -2.09
C TYR A 91 8.04 -0.59 -1.85
N PHE A 92 7.80 -1.64 -1.08
CA PHE A 92 8.75 -2.74 -0.98
C PHE A 92 8.51 -3.72 -2.12
N VAL A 93 9.59 -4.06 -2.80
CA VAL A 93 9.58 -4.96 -3.96
C VAL A 93 10.59 -6.08 -3.79
N ARG A 94 10.35 -7.18 -4.48
CA ARG A 94 11.18 -8.39 -4.47
C ARG A 94 11.55 -8.81 -5.88
N ILE A 95 12.42 -9.78 -6.00
CA ILE A 95 12.70 -10.44 -7.28
C ILE A 95 11.40 -11.09 -7.78
N GLY A 96 11.04 -10.83 -9.05
CA GLY A 96 9.82 -11.28 -9.70
C GLY A 96 8.68 -10.26 -9.68
N ASP A 97 8.77 -9.17 -8.91
CA ASP A 97 7.76 -8.11 -8.93
C ASP A 97 7.88 -7.27 -10.20
N LYS A 98 6.73 -6.74 -10.65
CA LYS A 98 6.67 -5.88 -11.82
C LYS A 98 7.06 -4.44 -11.46
N LEU A 99 7.86 -3.82 -12.31
CA LEU A 99 8.27 -2.44 -12.19
C LEU A 99 8.37 -1.80 -13.59
N GLY A 100 7.71 -0.67 -13.76
CA GLY A 100 7.70 0.04 -15.03
C GLY A 100 6.51 -0.29 -15.94
N ASN A 101 6.23 0.60 -16.87
CA ASN A 101 5.09 0.50 -17.78
C ASN A 101 5.38 -0.37 -19.03
N ALA A 102 6.59 -0.81 -19.20
CA ALA A 102 7.02 -1.73 -20.28
C ALA A 102 7.10 -3.21 -19.78
N GLU A 103 6.23 -3.59 -18.85
CA GLU A 103 6.18 -4.93 -18.24
C GLU A 103 7.49 -5.41 -17.62
N GLY A 104 8.31 -4.48 -17.15
CA GLY A 104 9.57 -4.79 -16.49
C GLY A 104 9.37 -5.71 -15.28
N VAL A 105 10.31 -6.64 -15.11
CA VAL A 105 10.35 -7.57 -13.98
C VAL A 105 11.69 -7.43 -13.27
N ILE A 106 11.68 -7.34 -11.96
CA ILE A 106 12.90 -7.31 -11.14
C ILE A 106 13.55 -8.68 -11.19
N THR A 107 14.71 -8.77 -11.83
CA THR A 107 15.45 -10.03 -12.04
C THR A 107 16.55 -10.21 -11.02
N ALA A 108 17.13 -9.13 -10.51
CA ALA A 108 18.16 -9.21 -9.48
C ALA A 108 18.06 -8.04 -8.48
N ILE A 109 18.39 -8.33 -7.22
CA ILE A 109 18.58 -7.34 -6.17
C ILE A 109 20.00 -7.52 -5.63
N LYS A 110 20.82 -6.48 -5.80
CA LYS A 110 22.24 -6.40 -5.41
C LYS A 110 22.42 -5.37 -4.31
N SER A 111 23.57 -5.35 -3.66
CA SER A 111 23.86 -4.42 -2.55
C SER A 111 23.90 -2.94 -2.98
N ASP A 112 24.12 -2.68 -4.22
CA ASP A 112 24.26 -1.34 -4.83
C ASP A 112 23.07 -0.94 -5.68
N GLY A 113 22.22 -1.91 -6.08
CA GLY A 113 21.10 -1.62 -6.97
C GLY A 113 20.21 -2.80 -7.25
N ILE A 114 19.26 -2.59 -8.15
CA ILE A 114 18.41 -3.64 -8.69
C ILE A 114 18.52 -3.68 -10.21
N GLU A 115 18.28 -4.85 -10.78
CA GLU A 115 18.16 -5.06 -12.22
C GLU A 115 16.72 -5.39 -12.58
N VAL A 116 16.20 -4.67 -13.56
CA VAL A 116 14.85 -4.83 -14.10
C VAL A 116 14.98 -5.22 -15.55
N THR A 117 14.39 -6.31 -15.96
CA THR A 117 14.37 -6.73 -17.35
C THR A 117 13.05 -6.31 -17.98
N GLU A 118 13.13 -5.50 -19.02
CA GLU A 118 12.02 -5.09 -19.88
C GLU A 118 12.23 -5.71 -21.26
N ASP A 119 11.38 -6.66 -21.66
CA ASP A 119 11.52 -7.44 -22.89
C ASP A 119 12.93 -8.06 -23.04
N THR A 120 13.83 -7.41 -23.74
CA THR A 120 15.21 -7.84 -23.95
C THR A 120 16.26 -6.91 -23.34
N GLU A 121 15.84 -5.80 -22.74
CA GLU A 121 16.72 -4.80 -22.15
C GLU A 121 16.79 -4.96 -20.63
N VAL A 122 17.97 -4.78 -20.07
CA VAL A 122 18.20 -4.76 -18.63
C VAL A 122 18.45 -3.34 -18.17
N ILE A 123 17.56 -2.82 -17.35
CA ILE A 123 17.66 -1.50 -16.74
C ILE A 123 18.18 -1.65 -15.33
N SER A 124 19.26 -0.93 -14.99
CA SER A 124 19.81 -0.90 -13.64
C SER A 124 19.36 0.36 -12.91
N LEU A 125 18.85 0.19 -11.69
CA LEU A 125 18.56 1.28 -10.77
C LEU A 125 19.49 1.19 -9.58
N ASP A 126 20.32 2.22 -9.39
CA ASP A 126 21.25 2.30 -8.29
C ASP A 126 20.63 3.00 -7.08
N VAL A 127 21.09 2.65 -5.87
CA VAL A 127 20.62 3.32 -4.65
C VAL A 127 21.03 4.79 -4.68
N ARG A 128 20.05 5.68 -4.70
CA ARG A 128 20.26 7.11 -4.60
C ARG A 128 20.73 7.45 -3.19
N ASN A 129 21.92 7.96 -3.03
CA ASN A 129 22.61 8.32 -1.79
C ASN A 129 23.66 7.31 -1.30
N ARG A 130 24.27 6.57 -2.17
CA ARG A 130 25.58 6.10 -1.82
C ARG A 130 26.53 7.29 -1.91
N SER A 131 26.67 8.05 -0.81
CA SER A 131 27.82 8.90 -0.64
C SER A 131 29.03 7.96 -0.66
N VAL A 132 29.67 7.87 -1.81
CA VAL A 132 31.00 7.32 -1.87
C VAL A 132 31.87 8.36 -1.16
N SER A 133 32.02 8.20 0.15
CA SER A 133 33.12 8.83 0.84
C SER A 133 34.37 8.12 0.33
N ASN A 134 34.90 8.61 -0.79
CA ASN A 134 36.28 8.39 -1.12
C ASN A 134 37.12 9.12 -0.06
N GLU A 135 37.23 8.55 1.11
CA GLU A 135 38.39 8.80 1.93
C GLU A 135 39.56 8.09 1.26
N ALA A 136 40.10 8.78 0.28
CA ALA A 136 41.45 8.50 -0.16
C ALA A 136 42.39 8.87 0.98
N ILE A 137 42.94 7.88 1.60
CA ILE A 137 44.08 8.02 2.50
C ILE A 137 45.33 8.33 1.63
#